data_22a6652466975ed793e1b528d6817ba3
#
_entry.id   22a6652466975ed793e1b528d6817ba3
#
_cell.length_a   1.000
_cell.length_b   1.000
_cell.length_c   1.000
_cell.angle_alpha   90.00
_cell.angle_beta   90.00
_cell.angle_gamma   90.00
#
_symmetry.space_group_name_H-M   'P 1'
#
loop_
_entity.id
_entity.type
_entity.pdbx_description
1 polymer ?
#
loop_
_entity_poly.entity_id
_entity_poly.type
_entity_poly.pdbx_seq_one_letter_code
_entity_poly.pdbx_strand_id
1 'polypeptide(L)'
;MFVDASALVAMMTDETDAATLAGRLAAGGAKPITSPIAVFETTAAVARVLALDVDVAQDAVARFLDLMGINVLSIPASAGPIALDAFSRYGKGRGHPAQLNMGDCFSYACARYYRSPLLFKGDDFSNTDIAAA
;
A
#
# COMPACT_ATOMS: atom_id res chain seq x y z
N MET A 1 -4.34 8.53 6.39
CA MET A 1 -3.50 8.10 5.23
C MET A 1 -3.90 6.71 4.75
N PHE A 2 -3.73 6.43 3.46
CA PHE A 2 -3.81 5.07 2.91
C PHE A 2 -2.41 4.45 2.94
N VAL A 3 -2.29 3.20 3.39
CA VAL A 3 -1.00 2.49 3.51
C VAL A 3 -0.90 1.44 2.40
N ASP A 4 0.09 1.63 1.53
CA ASP A 4 0.38 0.69 0.44
C ASP A 4 1.10 -0.56 0.93
N ALA A 5 1.01 -1.64 0.15
CA ALA A 5 1.70 -2.89 0.45
C ALA A 5 3.22 -2.71 0.61
N SER A 6 3.85 -1.84 -0.19
CA SER A 6 5.28 -1.57 -0.08
C SER A 6 5.71 -1.04 1.29
N ALA A 7 4.89 -0.17 1.88
CA ALA A 7 5.14 0.33 3.23
C ALA A 7 4.90 -0.73 4.31
N LEU A 8 3.81 -1.53 4.17
CA LEU A 8 3.51 -2.62 5.09
C LEU A 8 4.63 -3.67 5.09
N VAL A 9 5.07 -4.11 3.91
CA VAL A 9 6.17 -5.07 3.78
C VAL A 9 7.44 -4.53 4.40
N ALA A 10 7.81 -3.29 4.10
CA ALA A 10 9.03 -2.68 4.63
C ALA A 10 9.04 -2.66 6.17
N MET A 11 7.92 -2.29 6.79
CA MET A 11 7.80 -2.28 8.25
C MET A 11 7.81 -3.68 8.86
N MET A 12 7.19 -4.66 8.21
CA MET A 12 7.09 -6.03 8.74
C MET A 12 8.38 -6.85 8.53
N THR A 13 9.17 -6.53 7.52
CA THR A 13 10.43 -7.24 7.22
C THR A 13 11.68 -6.47 7.64
N ASP A 14 11.50 -5.41 8.43
CA ASP A 14 12.58 -4.59 9.00
C ASP A 14 13.55 -4.05 7.92
N GLU A 15 12.99 -3.55 6.82
CA GLU A 15 13.78 -2.90 5.78
C GLU A 15 14.33 -1.55 6.28
N THR A 16 15.33 -1.01 5.57
CA THR A 16 16.06 0.22 5.95
C THR A 16 15.13 1.41 6.27
N ASP A 17 13.97 1.49 5.58
CA ASP A 17 13.02 2.59 5.74
C ASP A 17 11.94 2.33 6.81
N ALA A 18 11.94 1.14 7.44
CA ALA A 18 10.89 0.70 8.36
C ALA A 18 10.62 1.71 9.48
N ALA A 19 11.66 2.20 10.13
CA ALA A 19 11.52 3.16 11.23
C ALA A 19 10.94 4.49 10.77
N THR A 20 11.36 4.98 9.59
CA THR A 20 10.84 6.22 9.00
C THR A 20 9.36 6.10 8.64
N LEU A 21 8.98 4.97 8.02
CA LEU A 21 7.58 4.69 7.66
C LEU A 21 6.69 4.55 8.90
N ALA A 22 7.16 3.84 9.93
CA ALA A 22 6.44 3.72 11.20
C ALA A 22 6.29 5.09 11.89
N GLY A 23 7.31 5.94 11.84
CA GLY A 23 7.24 7.30 12.36
C GLY A 23 6.19 8.16 11.65
N ARG A 24 6.14 8.10 10.32
CA ARG A 24 5.10 8.80 9.52
C ARG A 24 3.70 8.27 9.83
N LEU A 25 3.56 6.95 9.96
CA LEU A 25 2.29 6.33 10.31
C LEU A 25 1.79 6.82 11.69
N ALA A 26 2.68 6.86 12.68
CA ALA A 26 2.36 7.33 14.03
C ALA A 26 2.03 8.83 14.09
N ALA A 27 2.68 9.65 13.26
CA ALA A 27 2.44 11.09 13.18
C ALA A 27 1.14 11.45 12.46
N GLY A 28 0.52 10.51 11.75
CA GLY A 28 -0.74 10.72 11.03
C GLY A 28 -1.90 11.02 11.99
N GLY A 29 -2.61 12.13 11.75
CA GLY A 29 -3.69 12.58 12.63
C GLY A 29 -5.01 11.80 12.46
N ALA A 30 -5.19 11.06 11.38
CA ALA A 30 -6.37 10.26 11.10
C ALA A 30 -6.04 8.76 11.12
N LYS A 31 -7.06 7.92 11.41
CA LYS A 31 -6.90 6.46 11.39
C LYS A 31 -6.36 6.01 10.04
N PRO A 32 -5.24 5.26 10.01
CA PRO A 32 -4.70 4.75 8.76
C PRO A 32 -5.61 3.66 8.19
N ILE A 33 -5.64 3.59 6.86
CA ILE A 33 -6.46 2.63 6.13
C ILE A 33 -5.63 1.89 5.08
N THR A 34 -6.07 0.71 4.70
CA THR A 34 -5.50 -0.07 3.60
C THR A 34 -6.62 -0.84 2.88
N SER A 35 -6.29 -1.63 1.89
CA SER A 35 -7.26 -2.39 1.09
C SER A 35 -7.00 -3.90 1.12
N PRO A 36 -8.00 -4.75 0.76
CA PRO A 36 -7.80 -6.19 0.63
C PRO A 36 -6.69 -6.57 -0.37
N ILE A 37 -6.52 -5.81 -1.46
CA ILE A 37 -5.44 -6.05 -2.43
C ILE A 37 -4.07 -5.78 -1.78
N ALA A 38 -3.92 -4.67 -1.08
CA ALA A 38 -2.67 -4.35 -0.38
C ALA A 38 -2.36 -5.39 0.71
N VAL A 39 -3.37 -5.87 1.44
CA VAL A 39 -3.21 -6.97 2.42
C VAL A 39 -2.77 -8.25 1.74
N PHE A 40 -3.37 -8.62 0.60
CA PHE A 40 -2.96 -9.80 -0.17
C PHE A 40 -1.49 -9.69 -0.62
N GLU A 41 -1.11 -8.58 -1.22
CA GLU A 41 0.27 -8.36 -1.68
C GLU A 41 1.26 -8.40 -0.52
N THR A 42 0.92 -7.77 0.60
CA THR A 42 1.73 -7.79 1.82
C THR A 42 1.92 -9.21 2.33
N THR A 43 0.83 -9.98 2.42
CA THR A 43 0.87 -11.38 2.89
C THR A 43 1.76 -12.24 2.00
N ALA A 44 1.58 -12.14 0.67
CA ALA A 44 2.40 -12.88 -0.28
C ALA A 44 3.89 -12.52 -0.19
N ALA A 45 4.21 -11.23 -0.05
CA ALA A 45 5.58 -10.76 0.09
C ALA A 45 6.22 -11.19 1.42
N VAL A 46 5.51 -11.06 2.54
CA VAL A 46 5.97 -11.48 3.87
C VAL A 46 6.22 -12.99 3.91
N ALA A 47 5.30 -13.79 3.36
CA ALA A 47 5.48 -15.23 3.25
C ALA A 47 6.76 -15.59 2.50
N ARG A 48 7.02 -14.93 1.37
CA ARG A 48 8.22 -15.15 0.55
C ARG A 48 9.49 -14.69 1.26
N VAL A 49 9.51 -13.47 1.80
CA VAL A 49 10.73 -12.86 2.39
C VAL A 49 11.13 -13.56 3.67
N LEU A 50 10.15 -13.92 4.53
CA LEU A 50 10.42 -14.58 5.82
C LEU A 50 10.33 -16.11 5.73
N ALA A 51 10.14 -16.67 4.54
CA ALA A 51 10.01 -18.12 4.31
C ALA A 51 8.94 -18.77 5.22
N LEU A 52 7.76 -18.15 5.27
CA LEU A 52 6.60 -18.62 6.05
C LEU A 52 5.56 -19.26 5.17
N ASP A 53 4.79 -20.19 5.73
CA ASP A 53 3.54 -20.63 5.12
C ASP A 53 2.55 -19.45 5.01
N VAL A 54 1.69 -19.48 4.00
CA VAL A 54 0.78 -18.36 3.71
C VAL A 54 -0.18 -18.07 4.86
N ASP A 55 -0.70 -19.10 5.53
CA ASP A 55 -1.59 -18.94 6.69
C ASP A 55 -0.86 -18.30 7.89
N VAL A 56 0.40 -18.65 8.12
CA VAL A 56 1.23 -18.04 9.16
C VAL A 56 1.50 -16.56 8.82
N ALA A 57 1.83 -16.26 7.57
CA ALA A 57 2.03 -14.89 7.11
C ALA A 57 0.74 -14.07 7.22
N GLN A 58 -0.40 -14.65 6.87
CA GLN A 58 -1.71 -14.00 6.98
C GLN A 58 -2.04 -13.62 8.43
N ASP A 59 -1.81 -14.51 9.38
CA ASP A 59 -1.99 -14.23 10.80
C ASP A 59 -1.06 -13.12 11.29
N ALA A 60 0.20 -13.14 10.85
CA ALA A 60 1.18 -12.11 11.20
C ALA A 60 0.77 -10.73 10.65
N VAL A 61 0.29 -10.67 9.41
CA VAL A 61 -0.21 -9.42 8.80
C VAL A 61 -1.43 -8.91 9.55
N ALA A 62 -2.40 -9.77 9.85
CA ALA A 62 -3.60 -9.38 10.60
C ALA A 62 -3.23 -8.77 11.98
N ARG A 63 -2.34 -9.41 12.73
CA ARG A 63 -1.85 -8.90 14.02
C ARG A 63 -1.11 -7.57 13.88
N PHE A 64 -0.30 -7.42 12.85
CA PHE A 64 0.40 -6.18 12.56
C PHE A 64 -0.57 -5.02 12.28
N LEU A 65 -1.59 -5.25 11.45
CA LEU A 65 -2.61 -4.25 11.14
C LEU A 65 -3.38 -3.83 12.40
N ASP A 66 -3.77 -4.79 13.24
CA ASP A 66 -4.44 -4.52 14.51
C ASP A 66 -3.55 -3.69 15.47
N LEU A 67 -2.28 -4.11 15.62
CA LEU A 67 -1.31 -3.42 16.47
C LEU A 67 -1.07 -1.97 16.03
N MET A 68 -1.00 -1.75 14.72
CA MET A 68 -0.77 -0.42 14.14
C MET A 68 -2.08 0.39 13.96
N GLY A 69 -3.22 -0.18 14.29
CA GLY A 69 -4.52 0.46 14.16
C GLY A 69 -4.94 0.74 12.72
N ILE A 70 -4.44 -0.05 11.75
CA ILE A 70 -4.71 0.11 10.32
C ILE A 70 -6.01 -0.62 9.97
N ASN A 71 -7.01 0.11 9.48
CA ASN A 71 -8.29 -0.49 9.07
C ASN A 71 -8.24 -0.95 7.61
N VAL A 72 -8.71 -2.16 7.37
CA VAL A 72 -8.92 -2.66 6.00
C VAL A 72 -10.29 -2.20 5.52
N LEU A 73 -10.32 -1.38 4.48
CA LEU A 73 -11.57 -0.89 3.88
C LEU A 73 -11.83 -1.57 2.54
N SER A 74 -13.11 -1.70 2.20
CA SER A 74 -13.51 -2.27 0.91
C SER A 74 -13.03 -1.43 -0.27
N ILE A 75 -12.79 -2.07 -1.40
CA ILE A 75 -12.53 -1.39 -2.67
C ILE A 75 -13.89 -1.18 -3.35
N PRO A 76 -14.39 0.05 -3.44
CA PRO A 76 -15.69 0.28 -4.08
C PRO A 76 -15.58 0.13 -5.59
N ALA A 77 -16.69 -0.22 -6.25
CA ALA A 77 -16.73 -0.36 -7.71
C ALA A 77 -16.23 0.89 -8.43
N SER A 78 -16.50 2.08 -7.89
CA SER A 78 -16.05 3.36 -8.44
C SER A 78 -14.54 3.58 -8.38
N ALA A 79 -13.79 2.79 -7.60
CA ALA A 79 -12.33 2.82 -7.62
C ALA A 79 -11.75 2.19 -8.90
N GLY A 80 -12.49 1.29 -9.56
CA GLY A 80 -12.04 0.64 -10.80
C GLY A 80 -11.66 1.62 -11.92
N PRO A 81 -12.56 2.53 -12.31
CA PRO A 81 -12.22 3.57 -13.31
C PRO A 81 -11.03 4.45 -12.91
N ILE A 82 -10.89 4.78 -11.62
CA ILE A 82 -9.74 5.57 -11.13
C ILE A 82 -8.44 4.77 -11.26
N ALA A 83 -8.46 3.47 -10.96
CA ALA A 83 -7.30 2.60 -11.13
C ALA A 83 -6.91 2.46 -12.61
N LEU A 84 -7.88 2.36 -13.51
CA LEU A 84 -7.64 2.31 -14.96
C LEU A 84 -7.07 3.64 -15.50
N ASP A 85 -7.53 4.78 -14.99
CA ASP A 85 -6.93 6.08 -15.32
C ASP A 85 -5.48 6.14 -14.84
N ALA A 86 -5.22 5.73 -13.61
CA ALA A 86 -3.85 5.65 -13.08
C ALA A 86 -2.97 4.72 -13.94
N PHE A 87 -3.48 3.56 -14.34
CA PHE A 87 -2.76 2.66 -15.24
C PHE A 87 -2.47 3.30 -16.60
N SER A 88 -3.44 3.98 -17.19
CA SER A 88 -3.27 4.66 -18.48
C SER A 88 -2.18 5.72 -18.42
N ARG A 89 -2.09 6.47 -17.32
CA ARG A 89 -1.13 7.57 -17.15
C ARG A 89 0.23 7.13 -16.64
N TYR A 90 0.27 6.21 -15.70
CA TYR A 90 1.43 5.87 -14.89
C TYR A 90 1.81 4.39 -14.91
N GLY A 91 1.04 3.54 -15.59
CA GLY A 91 1.20 2.10 -15.57
C GLY A 91 2.49 1.62 -16.21
N LYS A 92 2.98 0.48 -15.73
CA LYS A 92 4.13 -0.21 -16.30
C LYS A 92 3.90 -0.52 -17.78
N GLY A 93 4.88 -0.21 -18.62
CA GLY A 93 4.78 -0.40 -20.07
C GLY A 93 4.06 0.74 -20.81
N ARG A 94 3.70 1.83 -20.13
CA ARG A 94 3.03 3.00 -20.72
C ARG A 94 3.99 4.15 -21.05
N GLY A 95 5.31 3.93 -20.92
CA GLY A 95 6.32 4.95 -21.23
C GLY A 95 6.48 6.04 -20.16
N HIS A 96 5.90 5.86 -18.97
CA HIS A 96 6.00 6.80 -17.86
C HIS A 96 6.98 6.27 -16.78
N PRO A 97 7.76 7.13 -16.10
CA PRO A 97 8.74 6.68 -15.11
C PRO A 97 8.12 6.05 -13.84
N ALA A 98 6.85 6.28 -13.53
CA ALA A 98 6.18 5.74 -12.35
C ALA A 98 6.08 4.20 -12.35
N GLN A 99 5.89 3.57 -13.51
CA GLN A 99 5.87 2.10 -13.67
C GLN A 99 4.90 1.38 -12.72
N LEU A 100 3.69 1.92 -12.50
CA LEU A 100 2.71 1.33 -11.59
C LEU A 100 2.25 -0.04 -12.07
N ASN A 101 2.25 -1.04 -11.20
CA ASN A 101 1.60 -2.33 -11.42
C ASN A 101 0.11 -2.26 -11.05
N MET A 102 -0.63 -3.38 -11.17
CA MET A 102 -2.05 -3.42 -10.84
C MET A 102 -2.32 -3.03 -9.37
N GLY A 103 -1.56 -3.59 -8.43
CA GLY A 103 -1.72 -3.29 -7.01
C GLY A 103 -1.49 -1.82 -6.71
N ASP A 104 -0.44 -1.22 -7.30
CA ASP A 104 -0.14 0.21 -7.17
C ASP A 104 -1.30 1.06 -7.71
N CYS A 105 -1.88 0.69 -8.85
CA CYS A 105 -3.03 1.41 -9.41
C CYS A 105 -4.24 1.39 -8.47
N PHE A 106 -4.48 0.27 -7.78
CA PHE A 106 -5.56 0.18 -6.79
C PHE A 106 -5.22 0.91 -5.48
N SER A 107 -3.98 0.92 -5.03
CA SER A 107 -3.55 1.76 -3.90
C SER A 107 -3.73 3.25 -4.21
N TYR A 108 -3.34 3.68 -5.41
CA TYR A 108 -3.60 5.03 -5.90
C TYR A 108 -5.10 5.34 -5.92
N ALA A 109 -5.91 4.44 -6.50
CA ALA A 109 -7.36 4.64 -6.62
C ALA A 109 -8.05 4.72 -5.26
N CYS A 110 -7.69 3.86 -4.32
CA CYS A 110 -8.25 3.88 -2.97
C CYS A 110 -7.84 5.15 -2.22
N ALA A 111 -6.57 5.56 -2.30
CA ALA A 111 -6.12 6.80 -1.69
C ALA A 111 -6.91 8.01 -2.23
N ARG A 112 -7.14 8.08 -3.53
CA ARG A 112 -7.99 9.11 -4.17
C ARG A 112 -9.43 9.05 -3.70
N TYR A 113 -10.04 7.85 -3.73
CA TYR A 113 -11.44 7.66 -3.33
C TYR A 113 -11.68 8.07 -1.88
N TYR A 114 -10.81 7.65 -0.98
CA TYR A 114 -10.90 7.97 0.45
C TYR A 114 -10.29 9.34 0.81
N ARG A 115 -9.83 10.11 -0.17
CA ARG A 115 -9.24 11.44 0.01
C ARG A 115 -8.11 11.44 1.04
N SER A 116 -7.27 10.43 0.96
CA SER A 116 -6.17 10.20 1.89
C SER A 116 -4.83 10.33 1.18
N PRO A 117 -3.80 10.90 1.80
CA PRO A 117 -2.45 10.79 1.29
C PRO A 117 -1.99 9.33 1.35
N LEU A 118 -1.01 8.97 0.51
CA LEU A 118 -0.51 7.61 0.35
C LEU A 118 0.82 7.44 1.06
N LEU A 119 0.91 6.46 1.97
CA LEU A 119 2.16 6.01 2.57
C LEU A 119 2.71 4.83 1.77
N PHE A 120 3.90 4.98 1.21
CA PHE A 120 4.55 3.99 0.35
C PHE A 120 6.06 4.00 0.52
N LYS A 121 6.70 2.94 0.05
CA LYS A 121 8.15 2.84 -0.10
C LYS A 121 8.52 2.84 -1.59
N GLY A 122 9.68 3.42 -1.93
CA GLY A 122 10.20 3.47 -3.30
C GLY A 122 9.76 4.73 -4.05
N ASP A 123 10.07 4.76 -5.35
CA ASP A 123 9.94 5.95 -6.17
C ASP A 123 8.75 5.93 -7.13
N ASP A 124 8.05 4.81 -7.27
CA ASP A 124 7.00 4.65 -8.26
C ASP A 124 5.89 5.70 -8.11
N PHE A 125 5.37 5.87 -6.89
CA PHE A 125 4.34 6.88 -6.63
C PHE A 125 4.87 8.31 -6.61
N SER A 126 6.17 8.51 -6.37
CA SER A 126 6.78 9.86 -6.38
C SER A 126 6.72 10.52 -7.75
N ASN A 127 6.57 9.72 -8.81
CA ASN A 127 6.42 10.19 -10.19
C ASN A 127 4.95 10.37 -10.60
N THR A 128 4.01 10.32 -9.66
CA THR A 128 2.58 10.53 -9.89
C THR A 128 2.11 11.82 -9.23
N ASP A 129 0.83 12.15 -9.41
CA ASP A 129 0.18 13.29 -8.77
C ASP A 129 -0.48 12.95 -7.42
N ILE A 130 -0.22 11.75 -6.86
CA ILE A 130 -0.77 11.38 -5.55
C ILE A 130 -0.04 12.13 -4.43
N ALA A 131 -0.79 12.61 -3.45
CA ALA A 131 -0.18 13.22 -2.27
C ALA A 131 0.49 12.13 -1.42
N ALA A 132 1.78 12.31 -1.12
CA ALA A 132 2.52 11.45 -0.20
C ALA A 132 2.17 11.77 1.26
N ALA A 133 2.12 10.73 2.11
CA ALA A 133 1.90 10.83 3.56
C ALA A 133 3.22 11.00 4.32
#